data_e9cbd1a4f36bea68aa2eb6e95d43bb85
#
_entry.id   e9cbd1a4f36bea68aa2eb6e95d43bb85
#
_cell.length_a   1.000
_cell.length_b   1.000
_cell.length_c   1.000
_cell.angle_alpha   90.00
_cell.angle_beta   90.00
_cell.angle_gamma   90.00
#
_symmetry.space_group_name_H-M   'P 1'
#
loop_
_entity.id
_entity.type
_entity.pdbx_description
1 polymer ?
#
loop_
_entity_poly.entity_id
_entity_poly.type
_entity_poly.pdbx_seq_one_letter_code
_entity_poly.pdbx_strand_id
1 'polypeptide(L)'
;MLPAELPERLVAVAPAEAMTIHVAELGALATEQARAAARLLVAETSVVPVETQHVAVGAADGADRSVAVIGNGRMTAWLESLQARGIDPDAILAAPLIPPRPDQGFVRAAIGDETVLRGRSAAFADDPGLTALLVGDAPVEDLDAEPLVLSALDAPELDLRQGAFARRRRFRVDWNHAQRLAMLGGAVAAVTLLIAVVQIVRYGFGADALDAEAEAVARTATPNPGPNAVSSMQARLAAQRGGGLGFAATAGALMSAVKSVPNVELASLTFDPDGLLRATILAPGAPEAEQLRARLKSAGLSVEATPFTSENGRIRGEFRIGRP
;
A
#
# COMPACT_ATOMS: atom_id res chain seq x y z
N MET A 1 -36.39 -32.08 -0.63
CA MET A 1 -36.99 -30.87 -0.08
C MET A 1 -35.92 -30.18 0.73
N LEU A 2 -35.43 -29.01 0.31
CA LEU A 2 -34.41 -28.30 1.08
C LEU A 2 -35.05 -27.73 2.35
N PRO A 3 -34.34 -27.73 3.50
CA PRO A 3 -34.85 -27.12 4.73
C PRO A 3 -35.10 -25.62 4.52
N ALA A 4 -36.11 -25.06 5.19
CA ALA A 4 -36.52 -23.66 5.07
C ALA A 4 -35.45 -22.67 5.60
N GLU A 5 -34.55 -23.12 6.45
CA GLU A 5 -33.37 -22.38 6.92
C GLU A 5 -32.12 -23.07 6.38
N LEU A 6 -31.36 -22.39 5.55
CA LEU A 6 -30.07 -22.90 5.10
C LEU A 6 -29.10 -22.92 6.27
N PRO A 7 -28.34 -24.01 6.46
CA PRO A 7 -27.33 -24.09 7.52
C PRO A 7 -26.28 -23.00 7.38
N GLU A 8 -25.65 -22.63 8.48
CA GLU A 8 -24.59 -21.59 8.48
C GLU A 8 -23.42 -21.90 7.52
N ARG A 9 -23.22 -23.21 7.26
CA ARG A 9 -22.19 -23.69 6.33
C ARG A 9 -22.74 -24.80 5.46
N LEU A 10 -22.64 -24.63 4.15
CA LEU A 10 -23.05 -25.59 3.15
C LEU A 10 -21.83 -26.22 2.49
N VAL A 11 -21.71 -27.54 2.55
CA VAL A 11 -20.60 -28.29 1.97
C VAL A 11 -21.14 -29.27 0.93
N ALA A 12 -20.52 -29.31 -0.24
CA ALA A 12 -20.80 -30.31 -1.26
C ALA A 12 -19.69 -31.36 -1.30
N VAL A 13 -20.01 -32.56 -1.74
CA VAL A 13 -19.05 -33.64 -1.96
C VAL A 13 -18.97 -33.91 -3.45
N ALA A 14 -17.78 -33.88 -4.00
CA ALA A 14 -17.51 -34.19 -5.39
C ALA A 14 -17.18 -35.67 -5.56
N PRO A 15 -17.80 -36.39 -6.54
CA PRO A 15 -17.59 -37.79 -6.73
C PRO A 15 -16.16 -38.13 -7.16
N ALA A 16 -15.69 -39.30 -6.72
CA ALA A 16 -14.33 -39.77 -6.96
C ALA A 16 -14.02 -39.96 -8.44
N GLU A 17 -14.99 -40.44 -9.24
CA GLU A 17 -14.83 -40.64 -10.69
C GLU A 17 -14.54 -39.35 -11.49
N ALA A 18 -14.81 -38.21 -10.89
CA ALA A 18 -14.69 -36.92 -11.54
C ALA A 18 -13.28 -36.33 -11.48
N MET A 19 -12.40 -36.90 -10.67
CA MET A 19 -11.07 -36.34 -10.40
C MET A 19 -10.01 -37.40 -10.26
N THR A 20 -8.76 -36.98 -10.35
CA THR A 20 -7.60 -37.78 -10.02
C THR A 20 -6.93 -37.21 -8.79
N ILE A 21 -6.58 -38.08 -7.84
CA ILE A 21 -5.87 -37.71 -6.61
C ILE A 21 -4.42 -38.15 -6.75
N HIS A 22 -3.52 -37.23 -6.44
CA HIS A 22 -2.09 -37.46 -6.32
C HIS A 22 -1.63 -37.08 -4.90
N VAL A 23 -0.52 -37.64 -4.48
CA VAL A 23 0.20 -37.23 -3.27
C VAL A 23 1.57 -36.74 -3.70
N ALA A 24 1.97 -35.56 -3.26
CA ALA A 24 3.24 -34.95 -3.64
C ALA A 24 3.96 -34.35 -2.44
N GLU A 25 5.29 -34.37 -2.45
CA GLU A 25 6.16 -33.81 -1.40
C GLU A 25 6.19 -32.26 -1.48
N LEU A 26 5.12 -31.64 -1.04
CA LEU A 26 4.89 -30.19 -1.08
C LEU A 26 4.64 -29.58 0.31
N GLY A 27 4.86 -30.35 1.39
CA GLY A 27 4.51 -29.96 2.75
C GLY A 27 5.24 -28.71 3.24
N ALA A 28 6.49 -28.51 2.82
CA ALA A 28 7.31 -27.38 3.23
C ALA A 28 6.90 -26.04 2.56
N LEU A 29 6.07 -26.08 1.50
CA LEU A 29 5.68 -24.90 0.73
C LEU A 29 4.44 -24.23 1.32
N ALA A 30 4.34 -22.91 1.20
CA ALA A 30 3.08 -22.21 1.44
C ALA A 30 2.02 -22.66 0.42
N THR A 31 0.73 -22.59 0.77
CA THR A 31 -0.38 -23.17 -0.04
C THR A 31 -0.37 -22.68 -1.49
N GLU A 32 -0.12 -21.40 -1.75
CA GLU A 32 -0.07 -20.86 -3.11
C GLU A 32 1.13 -21.39 -3.90
N GLN A 33 2.29 -21.52 -3.24
CA GLN A 33 3.50 -22.09 -3.83
C GLN A 33 3.32 -23.59 -4.09
N ALA A 34 2.73 -24.32 -3.14
CA ALA A 34 2.41 -25.74 -3.30
C ALA A 34 1.46 -25.96 -4.49
N ARG A 35 0.45 -25.09 -4.68
CA ARG A 35 -0.46 -25.16 -5.83
C ARG A 35 0.26 -24.90 -7.17
N ALA A 36 1.18 -23.90 -7.20
CA ALA A 36 1.97 -23.63 -8.38
C ALA A 36 2.88 -24.81 -8.72
N ALA A 37 3.55 -25.41 -7.73
CA ALA A 37 4.38 -26.59 -7.90
C ALA A 37 3.56 -27.83 -8.32
N ALA A 38 2.38 -28.05 -7.71
CA ALA A 38 1.47 -29.13 -8.11
C ALA A 38 1.02 -29.01 -9.57
N ARG A 39 0.76 -27.79 -10.06
CA ARG A 39 0.44 -27.58 -11.48
C ARG A 39 1.57 -27.98 -12.42
N LEU A 40 2.83 -27.74 -12.04
CA LEU A 40 3.99 -28.19 -12.83
C LEU A 40 4.07 -29.73 -12.85
N LEU A 41 3.92 -30.38 -11.68
CA LEU A 41 3.91 -31.84 -11.59
C LEU A 41 2.78 -32.46 -12.44
N VAL A 42 1.60 -31.87 -12.39
CA VAL A 42 0.45 -32.31 -13.20
C VAL A 42 0.73 -32.10 -14.70
N ALA A 43 1.35 -30.99 -15.08
CA ALA A 43 1.72 -30.73 -16.48
C ALA A 43 2.71 -31.74 -17.05
N GLU A 44 3.61 -32.28 -16.21
CA GLU A 44 4.57 -33.33 -16.61
C GLU A 44 3.95 -34.73 -16.73
N THR A 45 2.91 -35.03 -15.94
CA THR A 45 2.34 -36.36 -15.84
C THR A 45 1.00 -36.53 -16.56
N SER A 46 0.30 -35.45 -16.85
CA SER A 46 -1.03 -35.47 -17.47
C SER A 46 -0.95 -35.42 -18.99
N VAL A 47 -1.76 -36.23 -19.65
CA VAL A 47 -1.97 -36.18 -21.12
C VAL A 47 -2.85 -34.97 -21.50
N VAL A 48 -3.65 -34.47 -20.57
CA VAL A 48 -4.55 -33.33 -20.78
C VAL A 48 -3.84 -32.05 -20.42
N PRO A 49 -3.93 -30.96 -21.24
CA PRO A 49 -3.29 -29.69 -20.94
C PRO A 49 -3.70 -29.14 -19.58
N VAL A 50 -2.72 -28.77 -18.74
CA VAL A 50 -2.96 -28.31 -17.35
C VAL A 50 -3.78 -27.02 -17.28
N GLU A 51 -3.81 -26.24 -18.35
CA GLU A 51 -4.64 -25.02 -18.46
C GLU A 51 -6.13 -25.32 -18.46
N THR A 52 -6.50 -26.52 -18.90
CA THR A 52 -7.91 -27.01 -18.89
C THR A 52 -8.29 -27.73 -17.62
N GLN A 53 -7.35 -27.83 -16.67
CA GLN A 53 -7.53 -28.53 -15.42
C GLN A 53 -7.48 -27.57 -14.22
N HIS A 54 -8.34 -27.86 -13.26
CA HIS A 54 -8.30 -27.27 -11.94
C HIS A 54 -7.45 -28.15 -11.03
N VAL A 55 -6.42 -27.58 -10.45
CA VAL A 55 -5.52 -28.23 -9.50
C VAL A 55 -5.75 -27.62 -8.14
N ALA A 56 -6.26 -28.43 -7.20
CA ALA A 56 -6.43 -28.04 -5.82
C ALA A 56 -5.45 -28.80 -4.92
N VAL A 57 -4.97 -28.15 -3.86
CA VAL A 57 -3.94 -28.70 -2.97
C VAL A 57 -4.47 -28.71 -1.54
N GLY A 58 -4.28 -29.83 -0.85
CA GLY A 58 -4.68 -30.03 0.52
C GLY A 58 -3.77 -29.36 1.55
N ALA A 59 -4.16 -29.50 2.81
CA ALA A 59 -3.30 -29.15 3.94
C ALA A 59 -2.00 -29.98 3.94
N ALA A 60 -0.95 -29.49 4.57
CA ALA A 60 0.28 -30.25 4.72
C ALA A 60 0.06 -31.39 5.74
N ASP A 61 0.47 -32.58 5.34
CA ASP A 61 0.57 -33.76 6.21
C ASP A 61 2.03 -34.22 6.22
N GLY A 62 2.79 -33.72 7.17
CA GLY A 62 4.23 -33.87 7.18
C GLY A 62 4.90 -33.25 5.94
N ALA A 63 5.63 -34.08 5.18
CA ALA A 63 6.24 -33.69 3.91
C ALA A 63 5.25 -33.68 2.74
N ASP A 64 4.12 -34.34 2.88
CA ASP A 64 3.18 -34.60 1.79
C ASP A 64 2.02 -33.62 1.76
N ARG A 65 1.40 -33.49 0.58
CA ARG A 65 0.09 -32.88 0.38
C ARG A 65 -0.71 -33.69 -0.64
N SER A 66 -2.01 -33.80 -0.39
CA SER A 66 -2.93 -34.31 -1.39
C SER A 66 -3.17 -33.26 -2.47
N VAL A 67 -3.16 -33.69 -3.72
CA VAL A 67 -3.40 -32.86 -4.89
C VAL A 67 -4.57 -33.49 -5.66
N ALA A 68 -5.65 -32.72 -5.83
CA ALA A 68 -6.80 -33.13 -6.63
C ALA A 68 -6.79 -32.43 -7.98
N VAL A 69 -7.00 -33.18 -9.04
CA VAL A 69 -7.02 -32.68 -10.42
C VAL A 69 -8.39 -33.00 -11.03
N ILE A 70 -9.07 -31.97 -11.51
CA ILE A 70 -10.40 -32.07 -12.15
C ILE A 70 -10.46 -31.14 -13.37
N GLY A 71 -11.15 -31.54 -14.44
CA GLY A 71 -11.36 -30.69 -15.59
C GLY A 71 -12.13 -29.40 -15.25
N ASN A 72 -11.65 -28.24 -15.70
CA ASN A 72 -12.29 -26.92 -15.49
C ASN A 72 -13.75 -26.92 -15.92
N GLY A 73 -14.07 -27.52 -17.09
CA GLY A 73 -15.44 -27.62 -17.59
C GLY A 73 -16.35 -28.42 -16.67
N ARG A 74 -15.86 -29.50 -16.05
CA ARG A 74 -16.61 -30.31 -15.09
C ARG A 74 -16.89 -29.54 -13.80
N MET A 75 -15.88 -28.85 -13.28
CA MET A 75 -16.02 -28.00 -12.09
C MET A 75 -17.03 -26.87 -12.33
N THR A 76 -16.97 -26.22 -13.49
CA THR A 76 -17.92 -25.19 -13.89
C THR A 76 -19.35 -25.73 -13.97
N ALA A 77 -19.55 -26.83 -14.68
CA ALA A 77 -20.87 -27.44 -14.84
C ALA A 77 -21.49 -27.87 -13.49
N TRP A 78 -20.68 -28.34 -12.56
CA TRP A 78 -21.15 -28.65 -11.21
C TRP A 78 -21.61 -27.41 -10.45
N LEU A 79 -20.80 -26.37 -10.43
CA LEU A 79 -21.15 -25.13 -9.74
C LEU A 79 -22.40 -24.50 -10.35
N GLU A 80 -22.54 -24.49 -11.68
CA GLU A 80 -23.73 -24.01 -12.38
C GLU A 80 -24.97 -24.85 -12.01
N SER A 81 -24.85 -26.18 -11.98
CA SER A 81 -25.94 -27.09 -11.59
C SER A 81 -26.40 -26.88 -10.14
N LEU A 82 -25.46 -26.65 -9.23
CA LEU A 82 -25.76 -26.32 -7.84
C LEU A 82 -26.42 -24.95 -7.72
N GLN A 83 -25.88 -23.96 -8.43
CA GLN A 83 -26.39 -22.60 -8.44
C GLN A 83 -27.82 -22.52 -9.03
N ALA A 84 -28.13 -23.31 -10.07
CA ALA A 84 -29.47 -23.41 -10.64
C ALA A 84 -30.49 -23.93 -9.63
N ARG A 85 -30.05 -24.67 -8.62
CA ARG A 85 -30.88 -25.17 -7.49
C ARG A 85 -30.85 -24.21 -6.29
N GLY A 86 -30.23 -23.03 -6.40
CA GLY A 86 -30.08 -22.09 -5.30
C GLY A 86 -29.02 -22.49 -4.27
N ILE A 87 -28.13 -23.43 -4.61
CA ILE A 87 -27.09 -23.95 -3.74
C ILE A 87 -25.73 -23.32 -4.14
N ASP A 88 -25.09 -22.61 -3.20
CA ASP A 88 -23.71 -22.12 -3.36
C ASP A 88 -22.87 -22.64 -2.18
N PRO A 89 -22.20 -23.80 -2.33
CA PRO A 89 -21.49 -24.44 -1.23
C PRO A 89 -20.29 -23.60 -0.76
N ASP A 90 -20.03 -23.58 0.55
CA ASP A 90 -18.88 -22.93 1.15
C ASP A 90 -17.58 -23.63 0.82
N ALA A 91 -17.62 -24.96 0.73
CA ALA A 91 -16.52 -25.84 0.37
C ALA A 91 -17.03 -27.01 -0.48
N ILE A 92 -16.14 -27.59 -1.27
CA ILE A 92 -16.41 -28.81 -2.03
C ILE A 92 -15.32 -29.82 -1.65
N LEU A 93 -15.72 -30.90 -0.98
CA LEU A 93 -14.81 -31.96 -0.57
C LEU A 93 -14.66 -32.99 -1.70
N ALA A 94 -13.48 -33.59 -1.77
CA ALA A 94 -13.22 -34.72 -2.66
C ALA A 94 -13.61 -36.00 -1.95
N ALA A 95 -14.61 -36.75 -2.46
CA ALA A 95 -15.07 -37.99 -1.85
C ALA A 95 -13.94 -38.97 -1.51
N PRO A 96 -12.94 -39.22 -2.39
CA PRO A 96 -11.86 -40.16 -2.10
C PRO A 96 -10.90 -39.70 -0.99
N LEU A 97 -10.96 -38.45 -0.55
CA LEU A 97 -10.15 -37.92 0.54
C LEU A 97 -10.91 -37.82 1.89
N ILE A 98 -12.17 -38.21 1.93
CA ILE A 98 -12.98 -38.26 3.17
C ILE A 98 -12.49 -39.38 4.12
N PRO A 99 -12.17 -40.59 3.67
CA PRO A 99 -11.57 -41.59 4.55
C PRO A 99 -10.16 -41.13 4.98
N PRO A 100 -9.72 -41.49 6.20
CA PRO A 100 -8.37 -41.15 6.66
C PRO A 100 -7.31 -41.87 5.82
N ARG A 101 -6.14 -41.27 5.72
CA ARG A 101 -4.97 -41.83 5.04
C ARG A 101 -4.40 -42.96 5.92
N PRO A 102 -4.41 -44.24 5.48
CA PRO A 102 -3.87 -45.32 6.26
C PRO A 102 -2.33 -45.35 6.19
N ASP A 103 -1.69 -45.89 7.21
CA ASP A 103 -0.25 -46.14 7.20
C ASP A 103 0.12 -47.29 6.26
N GLN A 104 -0.74 -48.30 6.18
CA GLN A 104 -0.57 -49.47 5.33
C GLN A 104 -1.91 -49.93 4.76
N GLY A 105 -1.89 -50.56 3.58
CA GLY A 105 -3.06 -51.04 2.92
C GLY A 105 -4.02 -49.96 2.42
N PHE A 106 -5.29 -50.24 2.44
CA PHE A 106 -6.36 -49.34 1.97
C PHE A 106 -7.51 -49.30 2.98
N VAL A 107 -8.15 -48.16 2.99
CA VAL A 107 -9.43 -47.97 3.70
C VAL A 107 -10.54 -47.84 2.65
N ARG A 108 -11.64 -48.52 2.87
CA ARG A 108 -12.85 -48.47 2.04
C ARG A 108 -13.97 -47.79 2.82
N ALA A 109 -14.72 -46.91 2.19
CA ALA A 109 -15.92 -46.31 2.78
C ALA A 109 -16.98 -46.00 1.70
N ALA A 110 -18.24 -46.10 2.04
CA ALA A 110 -19.36 -45.72 1.19
C ALA A 110 -19.71 -44.25 1.44
N ILE A 111 -19.37 -43.36 0.51
CA ILE A 111 -19.62 -41.92 0.62
C ILE A 111 -20.76 -41.52 -0.35
N GLY A 112 -21.95 -41.28 0.18
CA GLY A 112 -23.12 -41.05 -0.65
C GLY A 112 -23.50 -42.30 -1.46
N ASP A 113 -23.57 -42.17 -2.79
CA ASP A 113 -23.94 -43.26 -3.70
C ASP A 113 -22.73 -44.03 -4.26
N GLU A 114 -21.49 -43.65 -3.86
CA GLU A 114 -20.28 -44.31 -4.32
C GLU A 114 -19.46 -44.91 -3.19
N THR A 115 -18.69 -45.95 -3.52
CA THR A 115 -17.67 -46.48 -2.61
C THR A 115 -16.31 -45.99 -3.05
N VAL A 116 -15.53 -45.53 -2.08
CA VAL A 116 -14.18 -45.01 -2.32
C VAL A 116 -13.12 -45.82 -1.59
N LEU A 117 -11.96 -45.90 -2.18
CA LEU A 117 -10.78 -46.54 -1.62
C LEU A 117 -9.69 -45.51 -1.43
N ARG A 118 -9.06 -45.52 -0.27
CA ARG A 118 -7.91 -44.65 0.03
C ARG A 118 -6.76 -45.46 0.60
N GLY A 119 -5.64 -45.37 -0.05
CA GLY A 119 -4.34 -45.84 0.42
C GLY A 119 -3.42 -44.70 0.80
N ARG A 120 -2.16 -45.00 1.06
CA ARG A 120 -1.15 -44.01 1.45
C ARG A 120 -0.89 -42.98 0.35
N SER A 121 -0.81 -43.43 -0.92
CA SER A 121 -0.43 -42.58 -2.08
C SER A 121 -1.52 -42.53 -3.17
N ALA A 122 -2.62 -43.22 -3.02
CA ALA A 122 -3.70 -43.27 -4.02
C ALA A 122 -5.05 -43.17 -3.32
N ALA A 123 -6.02 -42.49 -3.97
CA ALA A 123 -7.41 -42.42 -3.53
C ALA A 123 -8.30 -42.37 -4.79
N PHE A 124 -9.31 -43.27 -4.88
CA PHE A 124 -10.10 -43.45 -6.09
C PHE A 124 -11.46 -44.09 -5.78
N ALA A 125 -12.38 -44.10 -6.76
CA ALA A 125 -13.64 -44.84 -6.67
C ALA A 125 -13.40 -46.36 -6.71
N ASP A 126 -14.16 -47.15 -5.96
CA ASP A 126 -14.06 -48.59 -5.97
C ASP A 126 -14.57 -49.14 -7.31
N ASP A 127 -13.74 -49.09 -8.32
CA ASP A 127 -13.93 -49.69 -9.62
C ASP A 127 -13.25 -51.07 -9.63
N PRO A 128 -13.94 -52.18 -10.00
CA PRO A 128 -13.36 -53.52 -9.95
C PRO A 128 -12.01 -53.64 -10.70
N GLY A 129 -11.85 -52.95 -11.83
CA GLY A 129 -10.64 -53.00 -12.60
C GLY A 129 -9.48 -52.26 -11.95
N LEU A 130 -9.75 -51.03 -11.45
CA LEU A 130 -8.76 -50.22 -10.74
C LEU A 130 -8.40 -50.85 -9.39
N THR A 131 -9.40 -51.33 -8.66
CA THR A 131 -9.20 -51.98 -7.36
C THR A 131 -8.32 -53.22 -7.49
N ALA A 132 -8.59 -54.08 -8.45
CA ALA A 132 -7.76 -55.27 -8.69
C ALA A 132 -6.30 -54.90 -9.02
N LEU A 133 -6.08 -53.78 -9.77
CA LEU A 133 -4.76 -53.34 -10.21
C LEU A 133 -3.97 -52.63 -9.07
N LEU A 134 -4.64 -51.75 -8.32
CA LEU A 134 -3.97 -50.86 -7.35
C LEU A 134 -3.91 -51.46 -5.95
N VAL A 135 -4.92 -52.22 -5.55
CA VAL A 135 -4.99 -52.84 -4.21
C VAL A 135 -4.29 -54.19 -4.18
N GLY A 136 -4.49 -55.04 -5.21
CA GLY A 136 -3.92 -56.37 -5.25
C GLY A 136 -4.28 -57.15 -3.98
N ASP A 137 -3.26 -57.71 -3.31
CA ASP A 137 -3.39 -58.48 -2.06
C ASP A 137 -3.23 -57.61 -0.79
N ALA A 138 -3.22 -56.29 -0.91
CA ALA A 138 -3.07 -55.39 0.23
C ALA A 138 -4.34 -55.47 1.12
N PRO A 139 -4.21 -55.37 2.46
CA PRO A 139 -5.32 -55.35 3.34
C PRO A 139 -6.25 -54.15 3.12
N VAL A 140 -7.55 -54.39 3.12
CA VAL A 140 -8.59 -53.36 3.02
C VAL A 140 -9.42 -53.37 4.30
N GLU A 141 -9.50 -52.21 4.93
CA GLU A 141 -10.33 -51.97 6.12
C GLU A 141 -11.60 -51.23 5.70
N ASP A 142 -12.76 -51.78 6.03
CA ASP A 142 -14.04 -51.15 5.79
C ASP A 142 -14.38 -50.21 6.96
N LEU A 143 -14.62 -48.93 6.69
CA LEU A 143 -14.98 -47.94 7.69
C LEU A 143 -16.39 -47.40 7.48
N ASP A 144 -17.04 -47.04 8.60
CA ASP A 144 -18.34 -46.37 8.57
C ASP A 144 -18.20 -44.94 8.05
N ALA A 145 -19.06 -44.57 7.10
CA ALA A 145 -19.02 -43.29 6.43
C ALA A 145 -19.43 -42.10 7.30
N GLU A 146 -20.41 -42.30 8.22
CA GLU A 146 -21.01 -41.19 8.96
C GLU A 146 -19.98 -40.41 9.81
N PRO A 147 -19.16 -41.05 10.68
CA PRO A 147 -18.14 -40.33 11.44
C PRO A 147 -17.06 -39.72 10.56
N LEU A 148 -16.74 -40.35 9.42
CA LEU A 148 -15.75 -39.83 8.48
C LEU A 148 -16.22 -38.54 7.81
N VAL A 149 -17.46 -38.51 7.35
CA VAL A 149 -18.04 -37.31 6.74
C VAL A 149 -18.12 -36.17 7.76
N LEU A 150 -18.55 -36.42 8.99
CA LEU A 150 -18.62 -35.44 10.04
C LEU A 150 -17.22 -34.85 10.35
N SER A 151 -16.20 -35.69 10.47
CA SER A 151 -14.82 -35.24 10.66
C SER A 151 -14.31 -34.38 9.49
N ALA A 152 -14.61 -34.81 8.26
CA ALA A 152 -14.19 -34.05 7.06
C ALA A 152 -14.93 -32.72 6.91
N LEU A 153 -16.14 -32.57 7.46
CA LEU A 153 -16.86 -31.28 7.51
C LEU A 153 -16.19 -30.29 8.44
N ASP A 154 -15.66 -30.74 9.57
CA ASP A 154 -15.00 -29.89 10.55
C ASP A 154 -13.62 -29.48 10.07
N ALA A 155 -12.82 -30.42 9.57
CA ALA A 155 -11.45 -30.19 9.12
C ALA A 155 -11.20 -30.87 7.76
N PRO A 156 -11.60 -30.25 6.64
CA PRO A 156 -11.40 -30.82 5.33
C PRO A 156 -9.92 -30.88 4.99
N GLU A 157 -9.44 -32.05 4.56
CA GLU A 157 -8.07 -32.20 4.09
C GLU A 157 -7.81 -31.37 2.84
N LEU A 158 -8.79 -31.34 1.92
CA LEU A 158 -8.72 -30.59 0.68
C LEU A 158 -10.09 -30.01 0.33
N ASP A 159 -10.12 -28.75 0.00
CA ASP A 159 -11.27 -28.05 -0.55
C ASP A 159 -11.00 -27.77 -2.05
N LEU A 160 -11.88 -28.20 -2.93
CA LEU A 160 -11.80 -27.93 -4.36
C LEU A 160 -12.10 -26.48 -4.73
N ARG A 161 -12.70 -25.69 -3.83
CA ARG A 161 -12.98 -24.26 -4.07
C ARG A 161 -11.75 -23.38 -3.85
N GLN A 162 -10.75 -23.58 -4.68
CA GLN A 162 -9.49 -22.84 -4.68
C GLN A 162 -9.27 -22.11 -6.01
N GLY A 163 -8.35 -21.17 -6.02
CA GLY A 163 -7.94 -20.46 -7.24
C GLY A 163 -9.09 -19.79 -7.99
N ALA A 164 -9.29 -20.16 -9.24
CA ALA A 164 -10.37 -19.64 -10.09
C ALA A 164 -11.78 -19.97 -9.58
N PHE A 165 -11.93 -21.08 -8.86
CA PHE A 165 -13.19 -21.56 -8.28
C PHE A 165 -13.38 -21.19 -6.81
N ALA A 166 -12.46 -20.41 -6.24
CA ALA A 166 -12.58 -19.94 -4.88
C ALA A 166 -13.90 -19.18 -4.69
N ARG A 167 -14.63 -19.49 -3.60
CA ARG A 167 -15.83 -18.73 -3.27
C ARG A 167 -15.45 -17.28 -3.04
N ARG A 168 -15.95 -16.40 -3.87
CA ARG A 168 -15.87 -14.96 -3.61
C ARG A 168 -16.74 -14.69 -2.39
N ARG A 169 -16.12 -14.55 -1.23
CA ARG A 169 -16.85 -14.07 -0.04
C ARG A 169 -17.49 -12.75 -0.44
N ARG A 170 -18.79 -12.75 -0.68
CA ARG A 170 -19.54 -11.49 -0.68
C ARG A 170 -19.36 -10.96 0.73
N PHE A 171 -18.55 -9.93 0.88
CA PHE A 171 -18.46 -9.20 2.13
C PHE A 171 -19.90 -8.74 2.45
N ARG A 172 -20.58 -9.47 3.30
CA ARG A 172 -21.79 -8.96 3.96
C ARG A 172 -21.26 -7.89 4.91
N VAL A 173 -21.24 -6.67 4.44
CA VAL A 173 -21.01 -5.51 5.31
C VAL A 173 -22.17 -5.53 6.30
N ASP A 174 -21.89 -5.86 7.53
CA ASP A 174 -22.85 -5.67 8.61
C ASP A 174 -23.04 -4.17 8.79
N TRP A 175 -24.12 -3.67 8.17
CA TRP A 175 -24.46 -2.26 8.19
C TRP A 175 -24.60 -1.71 9.60
N ASN A 176 -24.98 -2.53 10.58
CA ASN A 176 -25.08 -2.13 11.97
C ASN A 176 -23.71 -1.84 12.57
N HIS A 177 -22.70 -2.69 12.30
CA HIS A 177 -21.32 -2.45 12.70
C HIS A 177 -20.68 -1.29 11.93
N ALA A 178 -20.91 -1.20 10.62
CA ALA A 178 -20.45 -0.10 9.80
C ALA A 178 -21.01 1.25 10.28
N GLN A 179 -22.30 1.31 10.63
CA GLN A 179 -22.95 2.52 11.16
C GLN A 179 -22.41 2.90 12.53
N ARG A 180 -22.14 1.95 13.43
CA ARG A 180 -21.51 2.21 14.73
C ARG A 180 -20.09 2.77 14.57
N LEU A 181 -19.30 2.20 13.68
CA LEU A 181 -17.95 2.70 13.37
C LEU A 181 -18.00 4.08 12.73
N ALA A 182 -18.96 4.35 11.85
CA ALA A 182 -19.16 5.67 11.26
C ALA A 182 -19.56 6.72 12.31
N MET A 183 -20.44 6.37 13.27
CA MET A 183 -20.80 7.25 14.40
C MET A 183 -19.59 7.54 15.29
N LEU A 184 -18.78 6.53 15.64
CA LEU A 184 -17.57 6.73 16.44
C LEU A 184 -16.55 7.59 15.69
N GLY A 185 -16.32 7.34 14.41
CA GLY A 185 -15.46 8.16 13.56
C GLY A 185 -15.95 9.62 13.46
N GLY A 186 -17.26 9.81 13.31
CA GLY A 186 -17.90 11.12 13.31
C GLY A 186 -17.75 11.87 14.65
N ALA A 187 -17.90 11.16 15.77
CA ALA A 187 -17.69 11.73 17.09
C ALA A 187 -16.24 12.19 17.32
N VAL A 188 -15.26 11.36 16.92
CA VAL A 188 -13.85 11.72 17.00
C VAL A 188 -13.54 12.94 16.12
N ALA A 189 -14.04 12.97 14.89
CA ALA A 189 -13.88 14.11 14.00
C ALA A 189 -14.50 15.40 14.56
N ALA A 190 -15.69 15.31 15.15
CA ALA A 190 -16.36 16.44 15.80
C ALA A 190 -15.56 16.99 17.00
N VAL A 191 -15.03 16.12 17.86
CA VAL A 191 -14.17 16.53 18.99
C VAL A 191 -12.87 17.16 18.49
N THR A 192 -12.24 16.59 17.47
CA THR A 192 -11.02 17.16 16.87
C THR A 192 -11.28 18.55 16.28
N LEU A 193 -12.41 18.71 15.57
CA LEU A 193 -12.80 20.00 15.03
C LEU A 193 -13.08 21.02 16.14
N LEU A 194 -13.76 20.61 17.20
CA LEU A 194 -14.02 21.47 18.36
C LEU A 194 -12.71 21.95 19.01
N ILE A 195 -11.75 21.06 19.21
CA ILE A 195 -10.42 21.41 19.72
C ILE A 195 -9.73 22.44 18.81
N ALA A 196 -9.77 22.21 17.50
CA ALA A 196 -9.18 23.13 16.52
C ALA A 196 -9.83 24.52 16.58
N VAL A 197 -11.15 24.58 16.65
CA VAL A 197 -11.89 25.86 16.79
C VAL A 197 -11.51 26.57 18.09
N VAL A 198 -11.48 25.86 19.22
CA VAL A 198 -11.07 26.44 20.52
C VAL A 198 -9.64 26.98 20.46
N GLN A 199 -8.73 26.27 19.80
CA GLN A 199 -7.34 26.74 19.61
C GLN A 199 -7.28 28.00 18.74
N ILE A 200 -8.00 28.07 17.63
CA ILE A 200 -8.06 29.26 16.76
C ILE A 200 -8.59 30.47 17.56
N VAL A 201 -9.66 30.29 18.27
CA VAL A 201 -10.25 31.35 19.11
C VAL A 201 -9.27 31.81 20.20
N ARG A 202 -8.63 30.86 20.90
CA ARG A 202 -7.64 31.17 21.95
C ARG A 202 -6.42 31.92 21.38
N TYR A 203 -5.91 31.50 20.22
CA TYR A 203 -4.80 32.19 19.59
C TYR A 203 -5.20 33.57 19.05
N GLY A 204 -6.41 33.72 18.54
CA GLY A 204 -6.95 35.04 18.13
C GLY A 204 -6.98 36.04 19.29
N PHE A 205 -7.59 35.68 20.40
CA PHE A 205 -7.63 36.54 21.59
C PHE A 205 -6.23 36.78 22.18
N GLY A 206 -5.33 35.81 22.13
CA GLY A 206 -3.95 35.96 22.56
C GLY A 206 -3.16 36.93 21.67
N ALA A 207 -3.37 36.92 20.40
CA ALA A 207 -2.72 37.83 19.44
C ALA A 207 -3.22 39.27 19.65
N ASP A 208 -4.51 39.47 19.77
CA ASP A 208 -5.09 40.81 20.02
C ASP A 208 -4.58 41.41 21.34
N ALA A 209 -4.43 40.59 22.40
CA ALA A 209 -3.88 41.05 23.67
C ALA A 209 -2.40 41.46 23.57
N LEU A 210 -1.59 40.69 22.86
CA LEU A 210 -0.17 41.00 22.60
C LEU A 210 0.01 42.23 21.71
N ASP A 211 -0.85 42.40 20.73
CA ASP A 211 -0.84 43.60 19.87
C ASP A 211 -1.21 44.85 20.67
N ALA A 212 -2.18 44.76 21.55
CA ALA A 212 -2.56 45.87 22.46
C ALA A 212 -1.43 46.21 23.45
N GLU A 213 -0.74 45.22 24.01
CA GLU A 213 0.42 45.42 24.89
C GLU A 213 1.60 46.01 24.12
N ALA A 214 1.92 45.50 22.92
CA ALA A 214 2.95 46.05 22.06
C ALA A 214 2.67 47.52 21.68
N GLU A 215 1.40 47.85 21.40
CA GLU A 215 1.00 49.25 21.09
C GLU A 215 1.13 50.13 22.31
N ALA A 216 0.80 49.66 23.51
CA ALA A 216 0.96 50.40 24.77
C ALA A 216 2.44 50.69 25.07
N VAL A 217 3.31 49.71 24.94
CA VAL A 217 4.76 49.85 25.09
C VAL A 217 5.34 50.81 24.06
N ALA A 218 4.93 50.69 22.79
CA ALA A 218 5.39 51.57 21.72
C ALA A 218 4.97 53.06 21.94
N ARG A 219 3.76 53.28 22.49
CA ARG A 219 3.32 54.64 22.83
C ARG A 219 4.12 55.26 23.96
N THR A 220 4.52 54.51 24.98
CA THR A 220 5.36 55.01 26.08
C THR A 220 6.79 55.29 25.64
N ALA A 221 7.32 54.58 24.68
CA ALA A 221 8.68 54.70 24.19
C ALA A 221 8.85 55.74 23.06
N THR A 222 7.75 56.27 22.48
CA THR A 222 7.82 57.14 21.30
C THR A 222 7.28 58.53 21.65
N PRO A 223 8.14 59.60 21.62
CA PRO A 223 7.67 60.95 21.70
C PRO A 223 6.83 61.30 20.46
N ASN A 224 5.57 61.62 20.63
CA ASN A 224 4.60 61.90 19.55
C ASN A 224 4.23 60.67 18.72
N PRO A 225 3.53 59.64 19.33
CA PRO A 225 3.12 58.43 18.62
C PRO A 225 2.02 58.80 17.62
N GLY A 226 2.19 58.36 16.33
CA GLY A 226 1.14 58.41 15.33
C GLY A 226 0.04 57.40 15.64
N PRO A 227 -0.98 57.26 14.77
CA PRO A 227 -2.13 56.35 15.00
C PRO A 227 -1.72 54.87 15.16
N ASN A 228 -0.55 54.49 14.70
CA ASN A 228 0.04 53.15 14.86
C ASN A 228 1.47 53.31 15.44
N ALA A 229 1.62 53.28 16.79
CA ALA A 229 2.89 53.49 17.45
C ALA A 229 3.92 52.41 17.14
N VAL A 230 3.51 51.11 16.97
CA VAL A 230 4.40 50.00 16.61
C VAL A 230 5.01 50.22 15.24
N SER A 231 4.24 50.61 14.23
CA SER A 231 4.77 50.84 12.88
C SER A 231 5.69 52.04 12.79
N SER A 232 5.39 53.10 13.57
CA SER A 232 6.26 54.26 13.65
C SER A 232 7.58 53.96 14.35
N MET A 233 7.59 53.11 15.36
CA MET A 233 8.80 52.65 16.02
C MET A 233 9.65 51.74 15.09
N GLN A 234 9.02 50.85 14.36
CA GLN A 234 9.71 50.01 13.34
C GLN A 234 10.33 50.85 12.26
N ALA A 235 9.64 51.89 11.77
CA ALA A 235 10.19 52.80 10.77
C ALA A 235 11.40 53.59 11.32
N ARG A 236 11.38 54.04 12.59
CA ARG A 236 12.52 54.67 13.23
C ARG A 236 13.71 53.74 13.43
N LEU A 237 13.46 52.51 13.86
CA LEU A 237 14.52 51.48 13.96
C LEU A 237 15.11 51.14 12.61
N ALA A 238 14.32 51.07 11.56
CA ALA A 238 14.80 50.88 10.20
C ALA A 238 15.63 52.08 9.70
N ALA A 239 15.20 53.31 10.03
CA ALA A 239 15.96 54.53 9.71
C ALA A 239 17.29 54.60 10.48
N GLN A 240 17.32 54.25 11.76
CA GLN A 240 18.55 54.17 12.57
C GLN A 240 19.50 53.05 12.14
N ARG A 241 19.00 51.99 11.53
CA ARG A 241 19.78 50.89 10.95
C ARG A 241 20.27 51.18 9.51
N GLY A 242 20.32 52.43 9.10
CA GLY A 242 20.93 52.86 7.81
C GLY A 242 19.98 52.87 6.62
N GLY A 243 18.66 52.79 6.80
CA GLY A 243 17.68 53.05 5.71
C GLY A 243 17.72 52.09 4.51
N GLY A 244 18.51 51.01 4.59
CA GLY A 244 18.63 50.01 3.50
C GLY A 244 17.44 49.10 3.43
N LEU A 245 17.26 48.43 2.27
CA LEU A 245 16.22 47.44 2.04
C LEU A 245 16.33 46.18 2.92
N GLY A 246 17.34 46.13 3.81
CA GLY A 246 17.72 44.98 4.61
C GLY A 246 18.44 43.89 3.80
N PHE A 247 19.20 43.04 4.50
CA PHE A 247 20.03 42.00 3.86
C PHE A 247 19.22 41.12 2.93
N ALA A 248 18.08 40.62 3.38
CA ALA A 248 17.29 39.65 2.64
C ALA A 248 16.73 40.15 1.31
N ALA A 249 16.26 41.40 1.29
CA ALA A 249 15.74 42.03 0.07
C ALA A 249 16.83 42.36 -0.93
N THR A 250 17.94 42.93 -0.47
CA THR A 250 19.09 43.31 -1.33
C THR A 250 19.80 42.05 -1.86
N ALA A 251 20.03 41.06 -1.02
CA ALA A 251 20.62 39.77 -1.42
C ALA A 251 19.69 38.98 -2.37
N GLY A 252 18.38 38.98 -2.15
CA GLY A 252 17.41 38.36 -3.05
C GLY A 252 17.40 38.99 -4.44
N ALA A 253 17.43 40.31 -4.51
CA ALA A 253 17.54 41.06 -5.79
C ALA A 253 18.85 40.74 -6.51
N LEU A 254 19.99 40.75 -5.80
CA LEU A 254 21.29 40.37 -6.36
C LEU A 254 21.28 38.93 -6.91
N MET A 255 20.82 37.95 -6.14
CA MET A 255 20.75 36.53 -6.56
C MET A 255 19.87 36.35 -7.80
N SER A 256 18.75 37.06 -7.86
CA SER A 256 17.89 37.07 -9.04
C SER A 256 18.55 37.64 -10.26
N ALA A 257 19.31 38.77 -10.10
CA ALA A 257 20.05 39.39 -11.16
C ALA A 257 21.23 38.52 -11.65
N VAL A 258 22.01 37.92 -10.75
CA VAL A 258 23.10 36.99 -11.10
C VAL A 258 22.56 35.79 -11.88
N LYS A 259 21.45 35.19 -11.43
CA LYS A 259 20.82 34.03 -12.12
C LYS A 259 20.37 34.39 -13.55
N SER A 260 20.09 35.65 -13.84
CA SER A 260 19.60 36.10 -15.14
C SER A 260 20.72 36.47 -16.15
N VAL A 261 21.98 36.50 -15.72
CA VAL A 261 23.12 36.76 -16.59
C VAL A 261 23.98 35.50 -16.69
N PRO A 262 24.16 34.93 -17.89
CA PRO A 262 24.90 33.68 -18.04
C PRO A 262 26.39 33.84 -17.69
N ASN A 263 26.96 32.79 -17.09
CA ASN A 263 28.39 32.68 -16.74
C ASN A 263 28.92 33.72 -15.74
N VAL A 264 28.05 34.42 -15.03
CA VAL A 264 28.40 35.27 -13.90
C VAL A 264 28.28 34.50 -12.61
N GLU A 265 29.33 34.53 -11.79
CA GLU A 265 29.39 33.83 -10.51
C GLU A 265 29.57 34.80 -9.36
N LEU A 266 28.96 34.54 -8.23
CA LEU A 266 29.16 35.29 -7.00
C LEU A 266 30.27 34.63 -6.18
N ALA A 267 31.39 35.31 -5.98
CA ALA A 267 32.53 34.81 -5.24
C ALA A 267 32.42 35.06 -3.73
N SER A 268 31.92 36.23 -3.33
CA SER A 268 31.68 36.56 -1.92
C SER A 268 30.55 37.56 -1.75
N LEU A 269 29.94 37.54 -0.57
CA LEU A 269 28.84 38.41 -0.19
C LEU A 269 29.03 38.85 1.25
N THR A 270 29.07 40.14 1.49
CA THR A 270 29.22 40.74 2.81
C THR A 270 28.20 41.85 2.97
N PHE A 271 27.53 41.91 4.09
CA PHE A 271 26.60 42.99 4.40
C PHE A 271 27.18 43.86 5.51
N ASP A 272 27.40 45.14 5.19
CA ASP A 272 27.97 46.07 6.12
C ASP A 272 26.93 46.66 7.09
N PRO A 273 27.36 47.13 8.28
CA PRO A 273 26.47 47.76 9.26
C PRO A 273 25.75 49.02 8.72
N ASP A 274 26.31 49.69 7.73
CA ASP A 274 25.75 50.86 7.06
C ASP A 274 24.60 50.55 6.10
N GLY A 275 24.22 49.24 5.98
CA GLY A 275 23.13 48.79 5.12
C GLY A 275 23.52 48.57 3.65
N LEU A 276 24.82 48.61 3.33
CA LEU A 276 25.35 48.32 2.00
C LEU A 276 25.71 46.85 1.87
N LEU A 277 25.37 46.26 0.72
CA LEU A 277 25.75 44.91 0.36
C LEU A 277 26.97 44.94 -0.55
N ARG A 278 28.09 44.35 -0.13
CA ARG A 278 29.27 44.14 -0.97
C ARG A 278 29.23 42.75 -1.58
N ALA A 279 29.33 42.70 -2.88
CA ALA A 279 29.33 41.44 -3.63
C ALA A 279 30.53 41.40 -4.55
N THR A 280 31.38 40.38 -4.39
CA THR A 280 32.46 40.13 -5.36
C THR A 280 31.93 39.20 -6.44
N ILE A 281 31.97 39.62 -7.69
CA ILE A 281 31.53 38.85 -8.84
C ILE A 281 32.71 38.43 -9.71
N LEU A 282 32.56 37.28 -10.34
CA LEU A 282 33.42 36.77 -11.40
C LEU A 282 32.59 36.70 -12.68
N ALA A 283 33.05 37.39 -13.74
CA ALA A 283 32.38 37.40 -15.03
C ALA A 283 33.37 37.05 -16.16
N PRO A 284 32.89 36.49 -17.30
CA PRO A 284 33.77 36.22 -18.45
C PRO A 284 34.38 37.49 -19.04
N GLY A 285 33.67 38.62 -18.97
CA GLY A 285 34.10 39.87 -19.53
C GLY A 285 33.35 41.09 -18.98
N ALA A 286 33.80 42.28 -19.38
CA ALA A 286 33.18 43.54 -18.99
C ALA A 286 31.70 43.67 -19.42
N PRO A 287 31.26 43.17 -20.58
CA PRO A 287 29.87 43.27 -21.01
C PRO A 287 28.89 42.56 -20.03
N GLU A 288 29.23 41.39 -19.50
CA GLU A 288 28.39 40.64 -18.56
C GLU A 288 28.31 41.36 -17.21
N ALA A 289 29.40 41.94 -16.74
CA ALA A 289 29.42 42.74 -15.52
C ALA A 289 28.54 43.99 -15.63
N GLU A 290 28.61 44.72 -16.76
CA GLU A 290 27.75 45.87 -17.02
C GLU A 290 26.26 45.47 -17.20
N GLN A 291 25.98 44.31 -17.79
CA GLN A 291 24.64 43.78 -17.88
C GLN A 291 24.06 43.48 -16.49
N LEU A 292 24.84 42.85 -15.59
CA LEU A 292 24.45 42.64 -14.21
C LEU A 292 24.17 43.97 -13.50
N ARG A 293 25.04 44.96 -13.67
CA ARG A 293 24.88 46.32 -13.11
C ARG A 293 23.58 46.98 -13.60
N ALA A 294 23.29 46.88 -14.88
CA ALA A 294 22.08 47.45 -15.47
C ALA A 294 20.80 46.78 -14.89
N ARG A 295 20.85 45.46 -14.69
CA ARG A 295 19.75 44.70 -14.08
C ARG A 295 19.50 45.10 -12.63
N LEU A 296 20.55 45.27 -11.82
CA LEU A 296 20.43 45.74 -10.45
C LEU A 296 19.87 47.16 -10.37
N LYS A 297 20.29 48.04 -11.27
CA LYS A 297 19.74 49.41 -11.38
C LYS A 297 18.26 49.39 -11.79
N SER A 298 17.87 48.54 -12.72
CA SER A 298 16.43 48.36 -13.10
C SER A 298 15.58 47.78 -11.98
N ALA A 299 16.18 47.06 -11.05
CA ALA A 299 15.53 46.61 -9.83
C ALA A 299 15.44 47.67 -8.72
N GLY A 300 15.82 48.91 -8.99
CA GLY A 300 15.74 50.03 -8.06
C GLY A 300 16.87 50.08 -7.05
N LEU A 301 18.05 49.51 -7.35
CA LEU A 301 19.22 49.49 -6.49
C LEU A 301 20.30 50.45 -7.05
N SER A 302 20.99 51.17 -6.15
CA SER A 302 22.23 51.84 -6.53
C SER A 302 23.39 50.84 -6.54
N VAL A 303 24.22 50.88 -7.58
CA VAL A 303 25.35 49.97 -7.72
C VAL A 303 26.59 50.77 -8.08
N GLU A 304 27.56 50.76 -7.19
CA GLU A 304 28.92 51.27 -7.43
C GLU A 304 29.83 50.07 -7.67
N ALA A 305 30.57 50.08 -8.77
CA ALA A 305 31.51 49.03 -9.09
C ALA A 305 32.94 49.55 -8.91
N THR A 306 33.80 48.75 -8.26
CA THR A 306 35.24 49.02 -8.27
C THR A 306 35.86 48.65 -9.63
N PRO A 307 37.04 49.18 -9.99
CA PRO A 307 37.74 48.75 -11.21
C PRO A 307 37.93 47.26 -11.27
N PHE A 308 37.61 46.67 -12.43
CA PHE A 308 37.73 45.22 -12.65
C PHE A 308 39.19 44.82 -12.81
N THR A 309 39.59 43.73 -12.16
CA THR A 309 40.89 43.09 -12.32
C THR A 309 40.73 41.78 -13.10
N SER A 310 41.66 41.51 -14.03
CA SER A 310 41.66 40.25 -14.77
C SER A 310 42.42 39.20 -14.01
N GLU A 311 41.75 38.06 -13.73
CA GLU A 311 42.30 36.90 -13.02
C GLU A 311 41.91 35.63 -13.77
N ASN A 312 42.90 34.86 -14.25
CA ASN A 312 42.68 33.58 -14.94
C ASN A 312 41.71 33.64 -16.15
N GLY A 313 41.76 34.70 -16.95
CA GLY A 313 40.91 34.88 -18.13
C GLY A 313 39.45 35.28 -17.80
N ARG A 314 39.16 35.60 -16.54
CA ARG A 314 37.88 36.16 -16.06
C ARG A 314 38.16 37.52 -15.41
N ILE A 315 37.14 38.36 -15.37
CA ILE A 315 37.21 39.60 -14.61
C ILE A 315 36.60 39.45 -13.24
N ARG A 316 37.29 39.99 -12.25
CA ARG A 316 36.82 40.08 -10.86
C ARG A 316 36.54 41.52 -10.51
N GLY A 317 35.38 41.80 -9.94
CA GLY A 317 35.00 43.14 -9.49
C GLY A 317 34.15 43.09 -8.24
N GLU A 318 34.23 44.14 -7.43
CA GLU A 318 33.42 44.31 -6.26
C GLU A 318 32.29 45.30 -6.55
N PHE A 319 31.04 44.87 -6.29
CA PHE A 319 29.87 45.71 -6.36
C PHE A 319 29.42 46.12 -4.97
N ARG A 320 29.24 47.41 -4.75
CA ARG A 320 28.57 47.96 -3.57
C ARG A 320 27.15 48.30 -3.96
N ILE A 321 26.21 47.63 -3.32
CA ILE A 321 24.81 47.67 -3.68
C ILE A 321 24.02 48.24 -2.50
N GLY A 322 23.29 49.29 -2.77
CA GLY A 322 22.49 49.97 -1.76
C GLY A 322 21.20 50.55 -2.35
N ARG A 323 20.56 51.41 -1.61
CA ARG A 323 19.42 52.20 -2.09
C ARG A 323 19.94 53.45 -2.80
N PRO A 324 19.29 53.92 -3.90
CA PRO A 324 19.62 55.21 -4.52
C PRO A 324 19.35 56.39 -3.59
#